data_095a2f28d54370a5cacbd7b207cb5e75
#
_entry.id   095a2f28d54370a5cacbd7b207cb5e75
#
_cell.length_a   1.000
_cell.length_b   1.000
_cell.length_c   1.000
_cell.angle_alpha   90.00
_cell.angle_beta   90.00
_cell.angle_gamma   90.00
#
_symmetry.space_group_name_H-M   'P 1'
#
loop_
_entity.id
_entity.type
_entity.pdbx_description
1 polymer ?
#
loop_
_entity_poly.entity_id
_entity_poly.type
_entity_poly.pdbx_seq_one_letter_code
_entity_poly.pdbx_strand_id
1 'polypeptide(L)'
;SKQKDGHPAKRTFQAIRIEVNDEIKPLYQTIKNSIECLDSKGRLCVITFHSLEDRAVKRAFIDAQGKCTCPSDLPYCVCGAKSLGKIITKKPIIASEEEQSENSRSKSAKLRIFEKY
;
A
#
# COMPACT_ATOMS: atom_id res chain seq x y z
N SER A 1 -13.47 20.02 -13.79
CA SER A 1 -13.59 18.81 -14.65
C SER A 1 -14.63 17.87 -14.07
N LYS A 2 -15.53 17.38 -14.90
CA LYS A 2 -16.50 16.39 -14.46
C LYS A 2 -15.79 15.06 -14.26
N GLN A 3 -15.90 14.49 -13.07
CA GLN A 3 -15.45 13.13 -12.81
C GLN A 3 -16.37 12.14 -13.54
N LYS A 4 -15.79 11.14 -14.19
CA LYS A 4 -16.56 10.13 -14.91
C LYS A 4 -17.48 9.32 -13.98
N ASP A 5 -17.09 9.13 -12.73
CA ASP A 5 -17.83 8.35 -11.73
C ASP A 5 -17.99 9.11 -10.43
N GLY A 6 -19.22 9.25 -9.95
CA GLY A 6 -19.55 9.82 -8.65
C GLY A 6 -19.75 11.33 -8.66
N HIS A 7 -19.99 11.87 -7.47
CA HIS A 7 -20.26 13.27 -7.25
C HIS A 7 -18.98 14.12 -7.48
N PRO A 8 -19.08 15.31 -8.13
CA PRO A 8 -17.89 16.16 -8.37
C PRO A 8 -17.12 16.56 -7.10
N ALA A 9 -17.79 16.64 -5.95
CA ALA A 9 -17.17 16.97 -4.66
C ALA A 9 -16.62 15.76 -3.91
N LYS A 10 -16.67 14.56 -4.48
CA LYS A 10 -16.23 13.32 -3.80
C LYS A 10 -14.79 13.42 -3.29
N ARG A 11 -13.88 13.94 -4.09
CA ARG A 11 -12.46 14.10 -3.70
C ARG A 11 -12.29 15.13 -2.59
N THR A 12 -13.07 16.20 -2.61
CA THR A 12 -13.05 17.23 -1.58
C THR A 12 -13.51 16.67 -0.24
N PHE A 13 -14.61 15.93 -0.21
CA PHE A 13 -15.11 15.29 1.00
C PHE A 13 -14.13 14.25 1.53
N GLN A 14 -13.52 13.47 0.67
CA GLN A 14 -12.49 12.49 1.04
C GLN A 14 -11.28 13.19 1.67
N ALA A 15 -10.80 14.29 1.09
CA ALA A 15 -9.67 15.05 1.61
C ALA A 15 -9.98 15.63 3.00
N ILE A 16 -11.17 16.19 3.20
CA ILE A 16 -11.61 16.70 4.49
C ILE A 16 -11.67 15.58 5.53
N ARG A 17 -12.22 14.44 5.19
CA ARG A 17 -12.29 13.28 6.09
C ARG A 17 -10.91 12.84 6.55
N ILE A 18 -9.96 12.73 5.61
CA ILE A 18 -8.58 12.31 5.90
C ILE A 18 -7.91 13.33 6.82
N GLU A 19 -8.06 14.61 6.54
CA GLU A 19 -7.46 15.68 7.36
C GLU A 19 -8.02 15.68 8.79
N VAL A 20 -9.34 15.56 8.93
CA VAL A 20 -10.01 15.56 10.24
C VAL A 20 -9.67 14.31 11.04
N ASN A 21 -9.61 13.14 10.39
CA ASN A 21 -9.39 11.85 11.06
C ASN A 21 -7.91 11.45 11.11
N ASP A 22 -7.03 12.15 10.40
CA ASP A 22 -5.60 11.84 10.28
C ASP A 22 -5.37 10.35 9.96
N GLU A 23 -6.07 9.85 8.94
CA GLU A 23 -6.11 8.41 8.62
C GLU A 23 -4.83 7.88 7.97
N ILE A 24 -4.09 8.72 7.23
CA ILE A 24 -2.98 8.29 6.37
C ILE A 24 -1.68 8.05 7.15
N LYS A 25 -1.30 8.98 8.04
CA LYS A 25 -0.08 8.82 8.85
C LYS A 25 -0.15 7.61 9.78
N PRO A 26 -1.25 7.41 10.54
CA PRO A 26 -1.39 6.22 11.37
C PRO A 26 -1.38 4.94 10.54
N LEU A 27 -1.97 4.94 9.36
CA LEU A 27 -1.98 3.79 8.47
C LEU A 27 -0.56 3.39 8.06
N TYR A 28 0.24 4.33 7.60
CA TYR A 28 1.65 4.09 7.23
C TYR A 28 2.41 3.47 8.40
N GLN A 29 2.31 4.06 9.59
CA GLN A 29 3.00 3.57 10.77
C GLN A 29 2.51 2.19 11.21
N THR A 30 1.20 1.95 11.13
CA THR A 30 0.60 0.66 11.44
C THR A 30 1.12 -0.43 10.51
N ILE A 31 1.23 -0.16 9.23
CA ILE A 31 1.77 -1.11 8.25
C ILE A 31 3.24 -1.44 8.59
N LYS A 32 4.04 -0.44 8.87
CA LYS A 32 5.45 -0.66 9.26
C LYS A 32 5.57 -1.50 10.53
N ASN A 33 4.80 -1.19 11.55
CA ASN A 33 4.79 -1.95 12.80
C ASN A 33 4.31 -3.39 12.59
N SER A 34 3.31 -3.58 11.74
CA SER A 34 2.80 -4.91 11.41
C SER A 34 3.85 -5.78 10.73
N ILE A 35 4.64 -5.19 9.83
CA ILE A 35 5.74 -5.90 9.17
C ILE A 35 6.79 -6.35 10.19
N GLU A 36 7.14 -5.50 11.14
CA GLU A 36 8.09 -5.85 12.19
C GLU A 36 7.59 -7.00 13.07
N CYS A 37 6.28 -7.11 13.26
CA CYS A 37 5.68 -8.18 14.06
C CYS A 37 5.58 -9.52 13.33
N LEU A 38 5.80 -9.56 12.02
CA LEU A 38 5.72 -10.80 11.25
C LEU A 38 6.89 -11.73 11.59
N ASP A 39 6.61 -13.03 11.64
CA ASP A 39 7.65 -14.06 11.68
C ASP A 39 8.32 -14.18 10.31
N SER A 40 9.47 -14.86 10.28
CA SER A 40 10.17 -15.20 9.05
C SER A 40 9.20 -15.87 8.06
N LYS A 41 9.15 -15.38 6.83
CA LYS A 41 8.24 -15.82 5.76
C LYS A 41 6.76 -15.53 6.03
N GLY A 42 6.44 -14.79 7.09
CA GLY A 42 5.09 -14.30 7.32
C GLY A 42 4.67 -13.28 6.27
N ARG A 43 3.39 -13.25 5.93
CA ARG A 43 2.84 -12.35 4.93
C ARG A 43 1.84 -11.39 5.54
N LEU A 44 1.94 -10.11 5.15
CA LEU A 44 0.96 -9.09 5.48
C LEU A 44 0.13 -8.80 4.23
N CYS A 45 -1.18 -9.01 4.35
CA CYS A 45 -2.14 -8.71 3.30
C CYS A 45 -2.96 -7.49 3.71
N VAL A 46 -3.01 -6.48 2.85
CA VAL A 46 -3.72 -5.24 3.14
C VAL A 46 -4.69 -4.93 2.00
N ILE A 47 -5.93 -4.66 2.36
CA ILE A 47 -6.95 -4.22 1.40
C ILE A 47 -7.23 -2.75 1.63
N THR A 48 -7.17 -1.96 0.58
CA THR A 48 -7.48 -0.53 0.59
C THR A 48 -8.62 -0.22 -0.36
N PHE A 49 -9.35 0.86 -0.09
CA PHE A 49 -10.55 1.24 -0.84
C PHE A 49 -10.42 2.59 -1.56
N HIS A 50 -9.37 3.35 -1.31
CA HIS A 50 -9.11 4.57 -2.05
C HIS A 50 -7.61 4.80 -2.29
N SER A 51 -7.32 5.68 -3.25
CA SER A 51 -5.96 5.87 -3.77
C SER A 51 -4.96 6.36 -2.73
N LEU A 52 -5.37 7.17 -1.77
CA LEU A 52 -4.45 7.68 -0.73
C LEU A 52 -4.04 6.59 0.25
N GLU A 53 -4.98 5.72 0.64
CA GLU A 53 -4.66 4.54 1.44
C GLU A 53 -3.71 3.61 0.69
N ASP A 54 -4.01 3.32 -0.56
CA ASP A 54 -3.19 2.44 -1.39
C ASP A 54 -1.77 2.98 -1.55
N ARG A 55 -1.64 4.30 -1.73
CA ARG A 55 -0.34 4.94 -1.82
C ARG A 55 0.46 4.82 -0.52
N ALA A 56 -0.20 4.98 0.63
CA ALA A 56 0.44 4.83 1.94
C ALA A 56 0.95 3.41 2.16
N VAL A 57 0.15 2.40 1.82
CA VAL A 57 0.53 0.99 1.92
C VAL A 57 1.69 0.69 0.98
N LYS A 58 1.62 1.13 -0.26
CA LYS A 58 2.69 0.94 -1.24
C LYS A 58 4.01 1.54 -0.74
N ARG A 59 3.96 2.76 -0.21
CA ARG A 59 5.14 3.44 0.31
C ARG A 59 5.73 2.71 1.51
N ALA A 60 4.89 2.25 2.44
CA ALA A 60 5.36 1.49 3.59
C ALA A 60 6.03 0.17 3.16
N PHE A 61 5.48 -0.50 2.17
CA PHE A 61 6.07 -1.72 1.62
C PHE A 61 7.41 -1.46 0.93
N ILE A 62 7.50 -0.38 0.15
CA ILE A 62 8.75 0.00 -0.53
C ILE A 62 9.83 0.34 0.51
N ASP A 63 9.49 1.09 1.55
CA ASP A 63 10.42 1.44 2.62
C ASP A 63 10.88 0.20 3.38
N ALA A 64 9.98 -0.74 3.65
CA ALA A 64 10.31 -2.00 4.33
C ALA A 64 11.16 -2.93 3.45
N GLN A 65 10.93 -2.93 2.14
CA GLN A 65 11.74 -3.71 1.21
C GLN A 65 13.18 -3.21 1.16
N GLY A 66 13.40 -1.94 1.45
CA GLY A 66 14.72 -1.32 1.44
C GLY A 66 15.28 -1.16 0.03
N LYS A 67 15.42 0.07 -0.43
CA LYS A 67 15.98 0.33 -1.74
C LYS A 67 17.45 0.69 -1.61
N CYS A 68 18.30 -0.13 -2.21
CA CYS A 68 19.71 0.19 -2.30
C CYS A 68 19.92 1.40 -3.22
N THR A 69 20.61 2.43 -2.71
CA THR A 69 20.95 3.64 -3.45
C THR A 69 22.41 3.64 -3.92
N CYS A 70 23.12 2.54 -3.71
CA CYS A 70 24.51 2.41 -4.14
C CYS A 70 24.64 2.42 -5.66
N PRO A 71 25.73 3.01 -6.21
CA PRO A 71 26.03 2.90 -7.64
C PRO A 71 26.17 1.44 -8.07
N SER A 72 25.72 1.15 -9.29
CA SER A 72 25.72 -0.22 -9.83
C SER A 72 27.11 -0.82 -10.04
N ASP A 73 28.15 0.01 -10.08
CA ASP A 73 29.53 -0.39 -10.28
C ASP A 73 30.24 -0.83 -8.99
N LEU A 74 29.59 -0.70 -7.84
CA LEU A 74 30.15 -1.18 -6.58
C LEU A 74 30.04 -2.70 -6.48
N PRO A 75 31.11 -3.37 -5.97
CA PRO A 75 31.09 -4.82 -5.83
C PRO A 75 30.13 -5.32 -4.76
N TYR A 76 29.74 -4.45 -3.81
CA TYR A 76 28.78 -4.77 -2.75
C TYR A 76 28.08 -3.50 -2.26
N CYS A 77 26.94 -3.69 -1.63
CA CYS A 77 26.14 -2.58 -1.13
C CYS A 77 26.74 -1.98 0.15
N VAL A 78 26.94 -0.66 0.16
CA VAL A 78 27.47 0.09 1.30
C VAL A 78 26.46 1.08 1.90
N CYS A 79 25.23 1.14 1.35
CA CYS A 79 24.24 2.13 1.78
C CYS A 79 23.60 1.83 3.15
N GLY A 80 23.82 0.62 3.71
CA GLY A 80 23.25 0.23 4.99
C GLY A 80 21.74 -0.01 4.98
N ALA A 81 21.11 0.03 3.83
CA ALA A 81 19.69 -0.24 3.69
C ALA A 81 19.40 -1.69 4.05
N LYS A 82 18.58 -1.91 5.08
CA LYS A 82 18.16 -3.25 5.49
C LYS A 82 16.81 -3.56 4.86
N SER A 83 16.75 -4.66 4.11
CA SER A 83 15.49 -5.18 3.60
C SER A 83 14.85 -6.08 4.67
N LEU A 84 13.60 -5.77 5.04
CA LEU A 84 12.83 -6.59 5.96
C LEU A 84 12.08 -7.71 5.24
N GLY A 85 11.93 -7.61 3.93
CA GLY A 85 11.20 -8.57 3.13
C GLY A 85 11.06 -8.13 1.69
N LYS A 86 10.07 -8.69 1.01
CA LYS A 86 9.81 -8.41 -0.40
C LYS A 86 8.33 -8.16 -0.66
N ILE A 87 8.04 -7.31 -1.64
CA ILE A 87 6.69 -7.08 -2.13
C ILE A 87 6.31 -8.25 -3.05
N ILE A 88 5.24 -8.96 -2.70
CA ILE A 88 4.74 -10.07 -3.51
C ILE A 88 3.95 -9.57 -4.71
N THR A 89 3.15 -8.51 -4.51
CA THR A 89 2.28 -7.94 -5.55
C THR A 89 2.94 -6.74 -6.21
N LYS A 90 3.45 -6.90 -7.43
CA LYS A 90 3.97 -5.77 -8.23
C LYS A 90 2.87 -4.78 -8.57
N LYS A 91 1.69 -5.31 -8.87
CA LYS A 91 0.46 -4.53 -9.07
C LYS A 91 -0.58 -4.98 -8.05
N PRO A 92 -1.45 -4.08 -7.58
CA PRO A 92 -2.49 -4.49 -6.65
C PRO A 92 -3.41 -5.53 -7.29
N ILE A 93 -3.84 -6.50 -6.49
CA ILE A 93 -4.84 -7.47 -6.91
C ILE A 93 -6.20 -6.82 -6.75
N ILE A 94 -6.99 -6.87 -7.81
CA ILE A 94 -8.36 -6.31 -7.80
C ILE A 94 -9.37 -7.45 -7.80
N ALA A 95 -10.60 -7.15 -7.37
CA ALA A 95 -11.69 -8.13 -7.37
C ALA A 95 -12.04 -8.56 -8.79
N SER A 96 -12.48 -9.80 -8.95
CA SER A 96 -12.98 -10.30 -10.23
C SER A 96 -14.25 -9.55 -10.66
N GLU A 97 -14.57 -9.60 -11.96
CA GLU A 97 -15.81 -9.01 -12.48
C GLU A 97 -17.04 -9.60 -11.79
N GLU A 98 -17.02 -10.89 -11.53
CA GLU A 98 -18.10 -11.60 -10.82
C GLU A 98 -18.29 -11.04 -9.42
N GLU A 99 -17.21 -10.89 -8.65
CA GLU A 99 -17.26 -10.32 -7.31
C GLU A 99 -17.75 -8.87 -7.34
N GLN A 100 -17.29 -8.06 -8.29
CA GLN A 100 -17.72 -6.68 -8.44
C GLN A 100 -19.20 -6.57 -8.77
N SER A 101 -19.77 -7.51 -9.50
CA SER A 101 -21.19 -7.52 -9.81
C SER A 101 -22.03 -7.92 -8.60
N GLU A 102 -21.55 -8.83 -7.75
CA GLU A 102 -22.23 -9.26 -6.54
C GLU A 102 -22.08 -8.24 -5.38
N ASN A 103 -20.92 -7.62 -5.28
CA ASN A 103 -20.60 -6.64 -4.26
C ASN A 103 -19.96 -5.40 -4.88
N SER A 104 -20.77 -4.35 -5.06
CA SER A 104 -20.32 -3.11 -5.68
C SER A 104 -19.19 -2.41 -4.91
N ARG A 105 -19.05 -2.65 -3.60
CA ARG A 105 -17.99 -2.08 -2.79
C ARG A 105 -16.61 -2.62 -3.18
N SER A 106 -16.55 -3.82 -3.74
CA SER A 106 -15.30 -4.45 -4.17
C SER A 106 -14.66 -3.78 -5.39
N LYS A 107 -15.38 -2.92 -6.12
CA LYS A 107 -14.86 -2.21 -7.30
C LYS A 107 -13.64 -1.36 -6.99
N SER A 108 -13.56 -0.77 -5.81
CA SER A 108 -12.46 0.09 -5.39
C SER A 108 -11.42 -0.63 -4.53
N ALA A 109 -11.65 -1.90 -4.19
CA ALA A 109 -10.74 -2.66 -3.35
C ALA A 109 -9.45 -3.02 -4.08
N LYS A 110 -8.31 -2.82 -3.41
CA LYS A 110 -6.99 -3.22 -3.89
C LYS A 110 -6.29 -4.00 -2.81
N LEU A 111 -5.83 -5.21 -3.15
CA LEU A 111 -5.09 -6.08 -2.23
C LEU A 111 -3.60 -5.99 -2.56
N ARG A 112 -2.79 -5.72 -1.53
CA ARG A 112 -1.33 -5.77 -1.62
C ARG A 112 -0.77 -6.72 -0.58
N ILE A 113 0.29 -7.44 -0.93
CA ILE A 113 0.89 -8.47 -0.09
C ILE A 113 2.39 -8.22 0.03
N PHE A 114 2.89 -8.29 1.27
CA PHE A 114 4.30 -8.21 1.61
C PHE A 114 4.70 -9.48 2.36
N GLU A 115 5.88 -10.03 2.04
CA GLU A 115 6.42 -11.20 2.73
C GLU A 115 7.70 -10.82 3.44
N LYS A 116 7.77 -11.12 4.73
CA LYS A 116 8.98 -10.91 5.53
C LYS A 116 9.98 -12.03 5.28
N TYR A 117 11.25 -11.68 5.24
CA TYR A 117 12.34 -12.65 5.14
C TYR A 117 12.48 -13.52 6.40
#